data_af634593fa867c6d005249fc42cef8b8
#
_entry.id   af634593fa867c6d005249fc42cef8b8
#
_cell.length_a   1.000
_cell.length_b   1.000
_cell.length_c   1.000
_cell.angle_alpha   90.00
_cell.angle_beta   90.00
_cell.angle_gamma   90.00
#
_symmetry.space_group_name_H-M   'P 1'
#
loop_
_entity.id
_entity.type
_entity.pdbx_description
1 polymer ?
#
loop_
_entity_poly.entity_id
_entity_poly.type
_entity_poly.pdbx_seq_one_letter_code
_entity_poly.pdbx_strand_id
1 'polypeptide(L)'
;MDQLTVDTRRFINEKDCIYKLSVLLNSLAAFAFEILIASSLSWRLWEFDNNVVQFVSFGLWEAYYPQQFNISGTLTKMLVYTPIDSTWNISTEFMYAQNLITWAILMKPVVLVFSVIAIKISFMKDPLVEMQIYCYKISALILSVSSMFTFVSVIWNHMVDFYGHTTLDFPSDFPVKKEALTSKHLTVVLPVGLLIATMSLFGVIMFLSEISDLKLKRPVKANDASKMGLLDA
;
A
#
# COMPACT_ATOMS: atom_id res chain seq x y z
N MET A 1 13.12 17.98 44.40
CA MET A 1 13.16 16.63 43.76
C MET A 1 11.97 16.39 42.84
N ASP A 2 10.87 17.14 42.97
CA ASP A 2 9.63 16.90 42.23
C ASP A 2 9.58 17.47 40.77
N GLN A 3 10.27 18.58 40.49
CA GLN A 3 10.26 19.15 39.12
C GLN A 3 10.95 18.25 38.10
N LEU A 4 12.08 17.64 38.46
CA LEU A 4 12.82 16.73 37.55
C LEU A 4 12.00 15.49 37.17
N THR A 5 11.21 14.98 38.11
CA THR A 5 10.33 13.82 37.89
C THR A 5 9.13 14.18 37.03
N VAL A 6 8.58 15.39 37.13
CA VAL A 6 7.47 15.90 36.34
C VAL A 6 7.94 16.11 34.88
N ASP A 7 9.09 16.74 34.67
CA ASP A 7 9.64 16.98 33.34
C ASP A 7 10.02 15.69 32.64
N THR A 8 10.57 14.71 33.36
CA THR A 8 10.87 13.39 32.80
C THR A 8 9.60 12.65 32.37
N ARG A 9 8.53 12.67 33.15
CA ARG A 9 7.23 12.06 32.78
C ARG A 9 6.59 12.74 31.55
N ARG A 10 6.66 14.07 31.49
CA ARG A 10 6.15 14.84 30.35
C ARG A 10 6.88 14.47 29.07
N PHE A 11 8.21 14.39 29.12
CA PHE A 11 9.06 14.01 28.00
C PHE A 11 8.81 12.57 27.50
N ILE A 12 8.57 11.62 28.40
CA ILE A 12 8.21 10.23 28.05
C ILE A 12 6.85 10.19 27.37
N ASN A 13 5.86 10.91 27.89
CA ASN A 13 4.52 10.97 27.27
C ASN A 13 4.53 11.61 25.89
N GLU A 14 5.34 12.64 25.67
CA GLU A 14 5.51 13.29 24.37
C GLU A 14 6.14 12.33 23.35
N LYS A 15 7.18 11.58 23.72
CA LYS A 15 7.79 10.56 22.85
C LYS A 15 6.82 9.45 22.46
N ASP A 16 6.08 8.92 23.44
CA ASP A 16 5.04 7.89 23.19
C ASP A 16 3.97 8.39 22.21
N CYS A 17 3.56 9.65 22.34
CA CYS A 17 2.59 10.28 21.45
C CYS A 17 3.14 10.43 20.01
N ILE A 18 4.36 10.94 19.87
CA ILE A 18 5.03 11.12 18.57
C ILE A 18 5.18 9.78 17.87
N TYR A 19 5.59 8.73 18.60
CA TYR A 19 5.75 7.39 18.04
C TYR A 19 4.43 6.84 17.50
N LYS A 20 3.35 6.88 18.27
CA LYS A 20 2.02 6.43 17.85
C LYS A 20 1.49 7.20 16.65
N LEU A 21 1.73 8.51 16.59
CA LEU A 21 1.37 9.34 15.46
C LEU A 21 2.18 8.98 14.22
N SER A 22 3.48 8.68 14.38
CA SER A 22 4.33 8.27 13.25
C SER A 22 3.88 6.93 12.65
N VAL A 23 3.41 5.98 13.47
CA VAL A 23 2.82 4.71 12.99
C VAL A 23 1.58 4.97 12.13
N LEU A 24 0.70 5.85 12.60
CA LEU A 24 -0.51 6.23 11.87
C LEU A 24 -0.16 6.93 10.53
N LEU A 25 0.77 7.88 10.56
CA LEU A 25 1.21 8.62 9.37
C LEU A 25 1.88 7.70 8.35
N ASN A 26 2.71 6.75 8.79
CA ASN A 26 3.32 5.75 7.92
C ASN A 26 2.26 4.88 7.23
N SER A 27 1.25 4.42 7.99
CA SER A 27 0.14 3.63 7.44
C SER A 27 -0.72 4.44 6.45
N LEU A 28 -0.95 5.71 6.75
CA LEU A 28 -1.69 6.63 5.86
C LEU A 28 -0.89 6.89 4.56
N ALA A 29 0.42 7.12 4.66
CA ALA A 29 1.28 7.31 3.50
C ALA A 29 1.31 6.05 2.62
N ALA A 30 1.46 4.85 3.22
CA ALA A 30 1.40 3.60 2.49
C ALA A 30 0.04 3.40 1.78
N PHE A 31 -1.07 3.83 2.39
CA PHE A 31 -2.40 3.81 1.76
C PHE A 31 -2.50 4.78 0.58
N ALA A 32 -2.01 6.02 0.74
CA ALA A 32 -2.02 7.01 -0.33
C ALA A 32 -1.19 6.55 -1.55
N PHE A 33 0.01 6.02 -1.31
CA PHE A 33 0.84 5.46 -2.39
C PHE A 33 0.23 4.22 -3.05
N GLU A 34 -0.52 3.38 -2.31
CA GLU A 34 -1.26 2.26 -2.90
C GLU A 34 -2.31 2.74 -3.89
N ILE A 35 -3.06 3.79 -3.55
CA ILE A 35 -4.02 4.40 -4.48
C ILE A 35 -3.30 4.95 -5.71
N LEU A 36 -2.14 5.59 -5.53
CA LEU A 36 -1.36 6.14 -6.65
C LEU A 36 -0.90 5.04 -7.61
N ILE A 37 -0.39 3.90 -7.13
CA ILE A 37 0.00 2.82 -8.05
C ILE A 37 -1.21 2.13 -8.67
N ALA A 38 -2.33 2.00 -7.96
CA ALA A 38 -3.55 1.43 -8.52
C ALA A 38 -4.10 2.26 -9.68
N SER A 39 -4.05 3.59 -9.57
CA SER A 39 -4.46 4.53 -10.62
C SER A 39 -3.37 4.79 -11.67
N SER A 40 -2.18 4.23 -11.49
CA SER A 40 -1.08 4.43 -12.43
C SER A 40 -1.38 3.82 -13.79
N LEU A 41 -1.13 4.57 -14.84
CA LEU A 41 -1.22 4.12 -16.23
C LEU A 41 0.07 3.46 -16.74
N SER A 42 1.05 3.22 -15.85
CA SER A 42 2.39 2.75 -16.20
C SER A 42 2.71 1.40 -15.55
N TRP A 43 1.75 0.47 -15.50
CA TRP A 43 2.02 -0.90 -15.04
C TRP A 43 2.87 -1.69 -16.03
N ARG A 44 2.66 -1.46 -17.33
CA ARG A 44 3.49 -1.98 -18.43
C ARG A 44 3.68 -0.90 -19.49
N LEU A 45 4.83 -0.86 -20.11
CA LEU A 45 5.13 0.04 -21.21
C LEU A 45 5.76 -0.78 -22.35
N TRP A 46 5.05 -0.86 -23.47
CA TRP A 46 5.46 -1.59 -24.66
C TRP A 46 5.70 -0.62 -25.80
N GLU A 47 6.80 -0.78 -26.52
CA GLU A 47 7.12 -0.05 -27.74
C GLU A 47 6.92 -0.90 -28.96
N PHE A 48 6.48 -0.28 -30.04
CA PHE A 48 6.10 -0.93 -31.29
C PHE A 48 6.80 -0.30 -32.48
N ASP A 49 7.17 -1.13 -33.46
CA ASP A 49 7.61 -0.68 -34.79
C ASP A 49 6.39 -0.26 -35.63
N ASN A 50 5.84 0.90 -35.29
CA ASN A 50 4.68 1.48 -35.99
C ASN A 50 4.77 3.01 -35.96
N ASN A 51 4.52 3.62 -37.15
CA ASN A 51 4.62 5.06 -37.36
C ASN A 51 3.55 5.87 -36.57
N VAL A 52 2.43 5.26 -36.23
CA VAL A 52 1.30 5.88 -35.52
C VAL A 52 1.32 5.55 -34.04
N VAL A 53 1.25 4.26 -33.73
CA VAL A 53 1.25 3.74 -32.36
C VAL A 53 2.67 3.31 -32.02
N GLN A 54 3.46 4.24 -31.55
CA GLN A 54 4.87 3.99 -31.17
C GLN A 54 4.99 3.31 -29.83
N PHE A 55 4.04 3.54 -28.90
CA PHE A 55 3.99 2.90 -27.61
C PHE A 55 2.57 2.66 -27.14
N VAL A 56 2.40 1.67 -26.27
CA VAL A 56 1.18 1.44 -25.49
C VAL A 56 1.59 1.33 -24.02
N SER A 57 0.98 2.14 -23.18
CA SER A 57 1.17 2.07 -21.74
C SER A 57 -0.11 1.53 -21.09
N PHE A 58 0.07 0.53 -20.24
CA PHE A 58 -1.02 -0.16 -19.56
C PHE A 58 -1.07 0.27 -18.11
N GLY A 59 -2.20 0.80 -17.68
CA GLY A 59 -2.60 0.82 -16.28
C GLY A 59 -3.27 -0.51 -15.91
N LEU A 60 -3.78 -0.64 -14.71
CA LEU A 60 -4.58 -1.81 -14.31
C LEU A 60 -5.97 -1.82 -14.96
N TRP A 61 -6.54 -0.66 -15.26
CA TRP A 61 -7.92 -0.50 -15.71
C TRP A 61 -8.05 0.12 -17.10
N GLU A 62 -7.03 0.85 -17.53
CA GLU A 62 -7.01 1.60 -18.77
C GLU A 62 -5.65 1.47 -19.44
N ALA A 63 -5.66 1.48 -20.77
CA ALA A 63 -4.47 1.62 -21.61
C ALA A 63 -4.50 2.95 -22.34
N TYR A 64 -3.33 3.55 -22.57
CA TYR A 64 -3.22 4.74 -23.38
C TYR A 64 -2.14 4.61 -24.46
N TYR A 65 -2.41 5.20 -25.62
CA TYR A 65 -1.52 5.13 -26.77
C TYR A 65 -1.77 6.31 -27.72
N PRO A 66 -0.78 6.72 -28.55
CA PRO A 66 -0.99 7.73 -29.56
C PRO A 66 -1.82 7.19 -30.72
N GLN A 67 -2.81 7.95 -31.17
CA GLN A 67 -3.60 7.66 -32.37
C GLN A 67 -3.64 8.89 -33.26
N GLN A 68 -3.70 8.68 -34.58
CA GLN A 68 -3.84 9.76 -35.56
C GLN A 68 -5.31 10.01 -35.88
N PHE A 69 -5.68 11.29 -35.85
CA PHE A 69 -7.01 11.76 -36.24
C PHE A 69 -6.88 12.75 -37.40
N ASN A 70 -7.77 12.66 -38.38
CA ASN A 70 -7.88 13.66 -39.42
C ASN A 70 -8.86 14.73 -38.95
N ILE A 71 -8.34 15.87 -38.50
CA ILE A 71 -9.14 17.01 -38.08
C ILE A 71 -9.03 18.09 -39.17
N SER A 72 -10.12 18.31 -39.89
CA SER A 72 -10.20 19.36 -40.94
C SER A 72 -9.10 19.24 -42.02
N GLY A 73 -8.73 18.01 -42.40
CA GLY A 73 -7.70 17.75 -43.42
C GLY A 73 -6.26 17.72 -42.88
N THR A 74 -6.06 17.95 -41.58
CA THR A 74 -4.75 17.86 -40.94
C THR A 74 -4.66 16.61 -40.05
N LEU A 75 -3.60 15.80 -40.26
CA LEU A 75 -3.35 14.63 -39.43
C LEU A 75 -2.70 15.05 -38.08
N THR A 76 -3.44 14.90 -36.99
CA THR A 76 -2.98 15.26 -35.66
C THR A 76 -2.85 13.99 -34.81
N LYS A 77 -1.69 13.81 -34.13
CA LYS A 77 -1.49 12.73 -33.14
C LYS A 77 -2.07 13.16 -31.80
N MET A 78 -2.95 12.34 -31.23
CA MET A 78 -3.54 12.55 -29.91
C MET A 78 -3.41 11.27 -29.07
N LEU A 79 -3.30 11.42 -27.76
CA LEU A 79 -3.33 10.29 -26.83
C LEU A 79 -4.77 9.85 -26.61
N VAL A 80 -5.02 8.57 -26.79
CA VAL A 80 -6.33 7.92 -26.59
C VAL A 80 -6.26 7.03 -25.38
N TYR A 81 -7.28 7.07 -24.56
CA TYR A 81 -7.48 6.20 -23.40
C TYR A 81 -8.55 5.17 -23.72
N THR A 82 -8.23 3.91 -23.49
CA THR A 82 -9.15 2.79 -23.75
C THR A 82 -9.27 1.95 -22.49
N PRO A 83 -10.48 1.70 -21.97
CA PRO A 83 -10.66 0.82 -20.82
C PRO A 83 -10.22 -0.60 -21.17
N ILE A 84 -9.59 -1.27 -20.23
CA ILE A 84 -9.24 -2.70 -20.32
C ILE A 84 -10.46 -3.49 -19.83
N ASP A 85 -11.29 -3.91 -20.75
CA ASP A 85 -12.54 -4.63 -20.51
C ASP A 85 -12.51 -6.07 -21.09
N SER A 86 -13.67 -6.70 -21.21
CA SER A 86 -13.83 -8.06 -21.72
C SER A 86 -13.46 -8.25 -23.19
N THR A 87 -13.20 -7.18 -23.94
CA THR A 87 -12.73 -7.25 -25.35
C THR A 87 -11.23 -7.55 -25.42
N TRP A 88 -10.51 -7.30 -24.33
CA TRP A 88 -9.10 -7.63 -24.19
C TRP A 88 -8.93 -9.08 -23.74
N ASN A 89 -7.94 -9.77 -24.30
CA ASN A 89 -7.51 -11.04 -23.76
C ASN A 89 -6.59 -10.79 -22.54
N ILE A 90 -7.24 -10.58 -21.37
CA ILE A 90 -6.54 -10.22 -20.13
C ILE A 90 -5.77 -11.43 -19.63
N SER A 91 -4.46 -11.28 -19.44
CA SER A 91 -3.63 -12.32 -18.90
C SER A 91 -3.92 -12.60 -17.42
N THR A 92 -3.69 -13.83 -17.00
CA THR A 92 -3.95 -14.27 -15.60
C THR A 92 -3.22 -13.42 -14.58
N GLU A 93 -1.93 -13.11 -14.83
CA GLU A 93 -1.12 -12.29 -13.92
C GLU A 93 -1.65 -10.86 -13.80
N PHE A 94 -2.22 -10.31 -14.88
CA PHE A 94 -2.80 -8.98 -14.88
C PHE A 94 -4.10 -8.93 -14.08
N MET A 95 -4.96 -9.93 -14.26
CA MET A 95 -6.20 -10.09 -13.48
C MET A 95 -5.91 -10.28 -11.98
N TYR A 96 -4.89 -11.08 -11.64
CA TYR A 96 -4.46 -11.19 -10.22
C TYR A 96 -3.92 -9.87 -9.69
N ALA A 97 -3.15 -9.10 -10.47
CA ALA A 97 -2.67 -7.80 -10.05
C ALA A 97 -3.84 -6.84 -9.73
N GLN A 98 -4.86 -6.78 -10.59
CA GLN A 98 -6.08 -5.99 -10.35
C GLN A 98 -6.75 -6.38 -9.02
N ASN A 99 -6.97 -7.68 -8.81
CA ASN A 99 -7.65 -8.20 -7.63
C ASN A 99 -6.83 -7.95 -6.34
N LEU A 100 -5.54 -8.29 -6.35
CA LEU A 100 -4.69 -8.15 -5.17
C LEU A 100 -4.52 -6.69 -4.74
N ILE A 101 -4.32 -5.77 -5.69
CA ILE A 101 -4.23 -4.34 -5.39
C ILE A 101 -5.56 -3.80 -4.87
N THR A 102 -6.69 -4.23 -5.43
CA THR A 102 -8.02 -3.84 -4.93
C THR A 102 -8.20 -4.28 -3.48
N TRP A 103 -7.85 -5.53 -3.14
CA TRP A 103 -7.93 -6.02 -1.76
C TRP A 103 -6.96 -5.28 -0.84
N ALA A 104 -5.73 -4.98 -1.29
CA ALA A 104 -4.77 -4.21 -0.51
C ALA A 104 -5.31 -2.82 -0.15
N ILE A 105 -5.95 -2.13 -1.10
CA ILE A 105 -6.59 -0.82 -0.89
C ILE A 105 -7.75 -0.93 0.11
N LEU A 106 -8.61 -1.96 -0.02
CA LEU A 106 -9.77 -2.13 0.86
C LEU A 106 -9.39 -2.46 2.31
N MET A 107 -8.24 -3.12 2.51
CA MET A 107 -7.75 -3.49 3.85
C MET A 107 -7.15 -2.31 4.61
N LYS A 108 -6.46 -1.37 3.95
CA LYS A 108 -5.73 -0.29 4.62
C LYS A 108 -6.58 0.69 5.42
N PRO A 109 -7.78 1.12 4.98
CA PRO A 109 -8.69 1.92 5.82
C PRO A 109 -9.04 1.25 7.15
N VAL A 110 -9.18 -0.07 7.17
CA VAL A 110 -9.45 -0.83 8.41
C VAL A 110 -8.28 -0.69 9.38
N VAL A 111 -7.03 -0.77 8.90
CA VAL A 111 -5.83 -0.53 9.71
C VAL A 111 -5.84 0.88 10.30
N LEU A 112 -6.19 1.90 9.50
CA LEU A 112 -6.24 3.28 9.96
C LEU A 112 -7.29 3.46 11.08
N VAL A 113 -8.48 2.87 10.93
CA VAL A 113 -9.54 2.93 11.94
C VAL A 113 -9.08 2.30 13.25
N PHE A 114 -8.53 1.07 13.23
CA PHE A 114 -8.03 0.41 14.44
C PHE A 114 -6.85 1.15 15.08
N SER A 115 -5.98 1.75 14.27
CA SER A 115 -4.86 2.58 14.76
C SER A 115 -5.37 3.83 15.49
N VAL A 116 -6.36 4.52 14.95
CA VAL A 116 -6.98 5.69 15.59
C VAL A 116 -7.68 5.29 16.89
N ILE A 117 -8.41 4.16 16.91
CA ILE A 117 -9.05 3.64 18.13
C ILE A 117 -7.98 3.34 19.19
N ALA A 118 -6.88 2.67 18.82
CA ALA A 118 -5.80 2.35 19.76
C ALA A 118 -5.13 3.60 20.34
N ILE A 119 -4.93 4.62 19.51
CA ILE A 119 -4.41 5.92 19.95
C ILE A 119 -5.40 6.59 20.91
N LYS A 120 -6.70 6.62 20.58
CA LYS A 120 -7.73 7.20 21.44
C LYS A 120 -7.76 6.52 22.83
N ILE A 121 -7.73 5.18 22.85
CA ILE A 121 -7.68 4.41 24.10
C ILE A 121 -6.46 4.79 24.95
N SER A 122 -5.30 5.01 24.33
CA SER A 122 -4.08 5.40 25.02
C SER A 122 -4.18 6.73 25.77
N PHE A 123 -5.05 7.64 25.35
CA PHE A 123 -5.29 8.94 26.01
C PHE A 123 -6.42 8.93 27.03
N MET A 124 -7.09 7.80 27.27
CA MET A 124 -8.11 7.68 28.30
C MET A 124 -7.46 7.66 29.70
N LYS A 125 -8.17 8.17 30.72
CA LYS A 125 -7.70 8.17 32.13
C LYS A 125 -7.40 6.74 32.62
N ASP A 126 -8.28 5.79 32.28
CA ASP A 126 -8.13 4.36 32.51
C ASP A 126 -8.03 3.61 31.18
N PRO A 127 -6.83 3.46 30.61
CA PRO A 127 -6.67 2.86 29.30
C PRO A 127 -6.99 1.37 29.35
N LEU A 128 -7.88 0.93 28.45
CA LEU A 128 -8.20 -0.48 28.23
C LEU A 128 -7.05 -1.16 27.45
N VAL A 129 -5.97 -1.48 28.15
CA VAL A 129 -4.71 -1.98 27.56
C VAL A 129 -4.95 -3.24 26.73
N GLU A 130 -5.83 -4.15 27.15
CA GLU A 130 -6.19 -5.34 26.37
C GLU A 130 -6.77 -4.97 25.02
N MET A 131 -7.74 -4.06 25.01
CA MET A 131 -8.38 -3.61 23.77
C MET A 131 -7.38 -2.91 22.85
N GLN A 132 -6.47 -2.11 23.40
CA GLN A 132 -5.40 -1.46 22.64
C GLN A 132 -4.47 -2.50 22.00
N ILE A 133 -4.06 -3.54 22.73
CA ILE A 133 -3.27 -4.65 22.19
C ILE A 133 -4.01 -5.37 21.07
N TYR A 134 -5.32 -5.61 21.21
CA TYR A 134 -6.12 -6.22 20.15
C TYR A 134 -6.16 -5.36 18.90
N CYS A 135 -6.38 -4.05 19.02
CA CYS A 135 -6.36 -3.13 17.89
C CYS A 135 -5.03 -3.18 17.13
N TYR A 136 -3.90 -3.14 17.84
CA TYR A 136 -2.58 -3.24 17.21
C TYR A 136 -2.31 -4.60 16.58
N LYS A 137 -2.76 -5.71 17.19
CA LYS A 137 -2.64 -7.05 16.58
C LYS A 137 -3.40 -7.16 15.27
N ILE A 138 -4.65 -6.68 15.24
CA ILE A 138 -5.49 -6.67 14.04
C ILE A 138 -4.83 -5.79 12.96
N SER A 139 -4.37 -4.59 13.34
CA SER A 139 -3.68 -3.68 12.41
C SER A 139 -2.42 -4.31 11.83
N ALA A 140 -1.58 -4.96 12.66
CA ALA A 140 -0.37 -5.63 12.20
C ALA A 140 -0.67 -6.79 11.24
N LEU A 141 -1.68 -7.61 11.55
CA LEU A 141 -2.09 -8.73 10.71
C LEU A 141 -2.59 -8.25 9.35
N ILE A 142 -3.54 -7.31 9.34
CA ILE A 142 -4.14 -6.79 8.10
C ILE A 142 -3.08 -6.08 7.24
N LEU A 143 -2.22 -5.28 7.86
CA LEU A 143 -1.16 -4.56 7.15
C LEU A 143 -0.12 -5.53 6.57
N SER A 144 0.21 -6.62 7.26
CA SER A 144 1.09 -7.68 6.77
C SER A 144 0.52 -8.36 5.52
N VAL A 145 -0.77 -8.74 5.56
CA VAL A 145 -1.45 -9.37 4.42
C VAL A 145 -1.54 -8.38 3.23
N SER A 146 -1.91 -7.13 3.49
CA SER A 146 -1.93 -6.09 2.46
C SER A 146 -0.56 -5.87 1.82
N SER A 147 0.52 -5.85 2.62
CA SER A 147 1.89 -5.74 2.12
C SER A 147 2.26 -6.91 1.18
N MET A 148 1.88 -8.13 1.56
CA MET A 148 2.08 -9.32 0.71
C MET A 148 1.32 -9.21 -0.62
N PHE A 149 0.09 -8.74 -0.60
CA PHE A 149 -0.72 -8.56 -1.81
C PHE A 149 -0.07 -7.55 -2.76
N THR A 150 0.36 -6.41 -2.26
CA THR A 150 1.07 -5.41 -3.06
C THR A 150 2.37 -5.96 -3.64
N PHE A 151 3.18 -6.61 -2.81
CA PHE A 151 4.46 -7.19 -3.21
C PHE A 151 4.28 -8.24 -4.32
N VAL A 152 3.39 -9.22 -4.10
CA VAL A 152 3.12 -10.29 -5.06
C VAL A 152 2.57 -9.73 -6.37
N SER A 153 1.60 -8.80 -6.29
CA SER A 153 1.00 -8.17 -7.46
C SER A 153 2.05 -7.49 -8.34
N VAL A 154 2.89 -6.66 -7.73
CA VAL A 154 3.88 -5.87 -8.48
C VAL A 154 5.00 -6.74 -9.05
N ILE A 155 5.56 -7.65 -8.23
CA ILE A 155 6.65 -8.52 -8.67
C ILE A 155 6.19 -9.51 -9.73
N TRP A 156 5.06 -10.20 -9.51
CA TRP A 156 4.59 -11.21 -10.44
C TRP A 156 4.23 -10.60 -11.80
N ASN A 157 3.44 -9.52 -11.79
CA ASN A 157 3.09 -8.84 -13.04
C ASN A 157 4.34 -8.40 -13.81
N HIS A 158 5.35 -7.88 -13.10
CA HIS A 158 6.58 -7.42 -13.72
C HIS A 158 7.44 -8.58 -14.23
N MET A 159 7.61 -9.65 -13.45
CA MET A 159 8.41 -10.82 -13.85
C MET A 159 7.82 -11.54 -15.06
N VAL A 160 6.50 -11.69 -15.12
CA VAL A 160 5.84 -12.32 -16.27
C VAL A 160 5.89 -11.42 -17.51
N ASP A 161 5.79 -10.10 -17.34
CA ASP A 161 5.92 -9.19 -18.48
C ASP A 161 7.31 -9.22 -19.10
N PHE A 162 8.38 -9.21 -18.30
CA PHE A 162 9.76 -9.15 -18.79
C PHE A 162 10.34 -10.51 -19.20
N TYR A 163 10.14 -11.53 -18.36
CA TYR A 163 10.82 -12.82 -18.49
C TYR A 163 9.88 -13.94 -18.90
N GLY A 164 8.56 -13.76 -18.80
CA GLY A 164 7.55 -14.72 -19.14
C GLY A 164 6.91 -14.47 -20.50
N HIS A 165 6.04 -15.42 -20.90
CA HIS A 165 5.16 -15.25 -22.04
C HIS A 165 3.80 -14.75 -21.54
N THR A 166 3.64 -13.42 -21.48
CA THR A 166 2.32 -12.86 -21.16
C THR A 166 1.32 -13.22 -22.26
N THR A 167 0.13 -13.67 -21.84
CA THR A 167 -0.99 -13.98 -22.71
C THR A 167 -1.85 -12.75 -23.01
N LEU A 168 -1.49 -11.57 -22.44
CA LEU A 168 -2.17 -10.32 -22.74
C LEU A 168 -2.15 -10.07 -24.25
N ASP A 169 -3.32 -9.85 -24.83
CA ASP A 169 -3.49 -9.57 -26.26
C ASP A 169 -4.49 -8.45 -26.48
N PHE A 170 -4.37 -7.78 -27.62
CA PHE A 170 -5.19 -6.64 -27.99
C PHE A 170 -6.54 -7.09 -28.57
N PRO A 171 -7.58 -6.24 -28.46
CA PRO A 171 -8.81 -6.41 -29.23
C PRO A 171 -8.51 -6.47 -30.75
N SER A 172 -9.38 -7.14 -31.50
CA SER A 172 -9.21 -7.33 -32.93
C SER A 172 -9.17 -6.04 -33.76
N ASP A 173 -9.79 -4.98 -33.24
CA ASP A 173 -9.88 -3.64 -33.85
C ASP A 173 -8.80 -2.67 -33.33
N PHE A 174 -7.87 -3.17 -32.49
CA PHE A 174 -6.80 -2.36 -31.95
C PHE A 174 -5.80 -1.95 -33.06
N PRO A 175 -5.32 -0.69 -33.08
CA PRO A 175 -4.56 -0.14 -34.20
C PRO A 175 -3.15 -0.73 -34.40
N VAL A 176 -2.66 -1.54 -33.45
CA VAL A 176 -1.37 -2.24 -33.55
C VAL A 176 -1.52 -3.69 -33.11
N LYS A 177 -0.79 -4.59 -33.75
CA LYS A 177 -0.75 -6.01 -33.38
C LYS A 177 0.47 -6.32 -32.49
N LYS A 178 0.36 -7.34 -31.66
CA LYS A 178 1.43 -7.76 -30.75
C LYS A 178 2.72 -8.19 -31.47
N GLU A 179 2.61 -8.67 -32.68
CA GLU A 179 3.75 -9.07 -33.53
C GLU A 179 4.68 -7.90 -33.88
N ALA A 180 4.19 -6.65 -33.82
CA ALA A 180 4.98 -5.44 -34.04
C ALA A 180 5.69 -4.94 -32.77
N LEU A 181 5.63 -5.69 -31.66
CA LEU A 181 6.29 -5.35 -30.40
C LEU A 181 7.82 -5.37 -30.58
N THR A 182 8.46 -4.25 -30.27
CA THR A 182 9.92 -4.08 -30.37
C THR A 182 10.60 -4.23 -29.01
N SER A 183 10.08 -3.55 -28.01
CA SER A 183 10.71 -3.54 -26.67
C SER A 183 9.68 -3.36 -25.56
N LYS A 184 10.09 -3.78 -24.35
CA LYS A 184 9.35 -3.58 -23.11
C LYS A 184 10.21 -2.82 -22.14
N HIS A 185 9.62 -1.87 -21.42
CA HIS A 185 10.36 -0.98 -20.53
C HIS A 185 9.98 -1.17 -19.07
N LEU A 186 11.00 -1.03 -18.21
CA LEU A 186 10.83 -0.98 -16.77
C LEU A 186 10.03 0.28 -16.41
N THR A 187 9.00 0.12 -15.61
CA THR A 187 8.12 1.21 -15.20
C THR A 187 8.33 1.60 -13.75
N VAL A 188 7.85 2.79 -13.37
CA VAL A 188 7.95 3.31 -12.00
C VAL A 188 7.09 2.52 -10.99
N VAL A 189 6.15 1.72 -11.45
CA VAL A 189 5.28 0.91 -10.58
C VAL A 189 6.07 -0.11 -9.78
N LEU A 190 7.11 -0.73 -10.36
CA LEU A 190 7.94 -1.70 -9.65
C LEU A 190 8.64 -1.09 -8.42
N PRO A 191 9.49 -0.05 -8.56
CA PRO A 191 10.17 0.52 -7.39
C PRO A 191 9.20 1.16 -6.39
N VAL A 192 8.13 1.81 -6.86
CA VAL A 192 7.12 2.39 -5.96
C VAL A 192 6.34 1.30 -5.22
N GLY A 193 5.94 0.22 -5.88
CA GLY A 193 5.27 -0.90 -5.24
C GLY A 193 6.13 -1.59 -4.19
N LEU A 194 7.44 -1.76 -4.45
CA LEU A 194 8.39 -2.25 -3.47
C LEU A 194 8.51 -1.30 -2.27
N LEU A 195 8.56 0.00 -2.51
CA LEU A 195 8.55 1.01 -1.45
C LEU A 195 7.31 0.89 -0.56
N ILE A 196 6.12 0.75 -1.16
CA ILE A 196 4.85 0.60 -0.42
C ILE A 196 4.88 -0.66 0.44
N ALA A 197 5.32 -1.78 -0.12
CA ALA A 197 5.44 -3.04 0.61
C ALA A 197 6.40 -2.91 1.81
N THR A 198 7.56 -2.28 1.62
CA THR A 198 8.53 -2.04 2.70
C THR A 198 8.01 -1.08 3.76
N MET A 199 7.33 0.01 3.39
CA MET A 199 6.66 0.92 4.32
C MET A 199 5.58 0.19 5.15
N SER A 200 4.80 -0.66 4.52
CA SER A 200 3.78 -1.46 5.20
C SER A 200 4.40 -2.45 6.19
N LEU A 201 5.49 -3.15 5.82
CA LEU A 201 6.24 -4.02 6.72
C LEU A 201 6.86 -3.25 7.89
N PHE A 202 7.39 -2.06 7.64
CA PHE A 202 7.88 -1.20 8.71
C PHE A 202 6.75 -0.82 9.68
N GLY A 203 5.56 -0.50 9.18
CA GLY A 203 4.37 -0.28 10.00
C GLY A 203 4.00 -1.50 10.85
N VAL A 204 4.11 -2.72 10.32
CA VAL A 204 3.92 -3.97 11.09
C VAL A 204 4.91 -4.06 12.25
N ILE A 205 6.19 -3.79 12.00
CA ILE A 205 7.23 -3.81 13.05
C ILE A 205 6.90 -2.80 14.14
N MET A 206 6.47 -1.60 13.77
CA MET A 206 6.07 -0.57 14.73
C MET A 206 4.87 -1.00 15.58
N PHE A 207 3.83 -1.62 15.01
CA PHE A 207 2.70 -2.17 15.77
C PHE A 207 3.12 -3.28 16.72
N LEU A 208 4.01 -4.18 16.30
CA LEU A 208 4.55 -5.24 17.15
C LEU A 208 5.39 -4.68 18.31
N SER A 209 6.15 -3.64 18.08
CA SER A 209 6.91 -2.92 19.13
C SER A 209 5.96 -2.33 20.18
N GLU A 210 4.89 -1.63 19.76
CA GLU A 210 3.86 -1.11 20.69
C GLU A 210 3.22 -2.22 21.55
N ILE A 211 2.90 -3.37 20.92
CA ILE A 211 2.35 -4.53 21.65
C ILE A 211 3.33 -5.02 22.71
N SER A 212 4.62 -5.09 22.39
CA SER A 212 5.66 -5.53 23.32
C SER A 212 5.81 -4.57 24.51
N ASP A 213 5.83 -3.27 24.23
CA ASP A 213 5.93 -2.24 25.25
C ASP A 213 4.72 -2.23 26.20
N LEU A 214 3.51 -2.39 25.65
CA LEU A 214 2.28 -2.49 26.46
C LEU A 214 2.26 -3.73 27.36
N LYS A 215 2.79 -4.86 26.89
CA LYS A 215 2.91 -6.08 27.68
C LYS A 215 3.94 -5.94 28.79
N LEU A 216 5.07 -5.26 28.57
CA LEU A 216 6.12 -5.02 29.56
C LEU A 216 5.66 -4.07 30.67
N LYS A 217 4.88 -3.04 30.34
CA LYS A 217 4.33 -2.08 31.32
C LYS A 217 3.30 -2.72 32.28
N ARG A 218 2.74 -3.88 31.91
CA ARG A 218 1.69 -4.60 32.68
C ARG A 218 2.15 -5.23 34.00
N PRO A 219 3.28 -5.97 34.11
CA PRO A 219 3.69 -6.60 35.35
C PRO A 219 4.14 -5.60 36.42
N VAL A 220 4.64 -4.42 36.04
CA VAL A 220 5.08 -3.38 36.97
C VAL A 220 3.89 -2.82 37.76
N LYS A 221 2.75 -2.56 37.10
CA LYS A 221 1.54 -2.04 37.77
C LYS A 221 0.89 -3.04 38.72
N ALA A 222 0.96 -4.34 38.43
CA ALA A 222 0.43 -5.39 39.33
C ALA A 222 1.29 -5.55 40.61
N ASN A 223 2.62 -5.42 40.50
CA ASN A 223 3.51 -5.49 41.65
C ASN A 223 3.40 -4.25 42.56
N ASP A 224 3.18 -3.06 42.02
CA ASP A 224 3.01 -1.84 42.82
C ASP A 224 1.66 -1.83 43.54
N ALA A 225 0.58 -2.32 42.92
CA ALA A 225 -0.72 -2.47 43.57
C ALA A 225 -0.69 -3.52 44.69
N SER A 226 0.05 -4.63 44.51
CA SER A 226 0.25 -5.66 45.56
C SER A 226 1.07 -5.14 46.73
N LYS A 227 2.06 -4.29 46.51
CA LYS A 227 2.86 -3.68 47.59
C LYS A 227 2.09 -2.62 48.37
N MET A 228 1.19 -1.87 47.70
CA MET A 228 0.36 -0.85 48.36
C MET A 228 -0.72 -1.50 49.24
N GLY A 229 -1.35 -2.60 48.77
CA GLY A 229 -2.33 -3.36 49.56
C GLY A 229 -1.74 -4.10 50.81
N LEU A 230 -0.42 -4.29 50.87
CA LEU A 230 0.29 -4.87 52.02
C LEU A 230 0.73 -3.83 53.07
N LEU A 231 0.66 -2.54 52.71
CA LEU A 231 0.98 -1.43 53.62
C LEU A 231 -0.26 -0.90 54.36
N ASP A 232 -1.46 -1.22 53.90
CA ASP A 232 -2.73 -0.80 54.49
C ASP A 232 -3.42 -1.93 55.29
N ALA A 233 -2.77 -3.06 55.51
CA ALA A 233 -3.20 -4.20 56.32
C ALA A 233 -2.29 -4.34 57.56
#